data_7f528ec644ae84e268f3dcb4d1b2f34d
#
_entry.id   7f528ec644ae84e268f3dcb4d1b2f34d
#
_cell.length_a   1.000
_cell.length_b   1.000
_cell.length_c   1.000
_cell.angle_alpha   90.00
_cell.angle_beta   90.00
_cell.angle_gamma   90.00
#
_symmetry.space_group_name_H-M   'P 1'
#
loop_
_entity.id
_entity.type
_entity.pdbx_description
1 polymer ?
#
loop_
_entity_poly.entity_id
_entity_poly.type
_entity_poly.pdbx_seq_one_letter_code
_entity_poly.pdbx_strand_id
1 'polypeptide(L)'
;MKRLLFAALIGTATLVSFSSCKKEYITNYLPGVSYTFDIPNDSFGDWKRISGTNTFVIEVPFPELDRQYFETGHVNVAISFNNDRPDYFRNIPSAIGAYDYRVDYKIGQVIVYADYVGIGTPAVPGEMIMKVTLTDADNGGQ
;
A
#
# COMPACT_ATOMS: atom_id res chain seq x y z
N MET A 1 35.33 70.36 -4.52
CA MET A 1 35.30 69.15 -3.64
C MET A 1 33.90 68.88 -3.07
N LYS A 2 32.87 69.01 -3.85
CA LYS A 2 31.49 68.75 -3.39
C LYS A 2 30.78 67.67 -4.26
N ARG A 3 31.53 66.86 -4.97
CA ARG A 3 30.93 65.85 -5.89
C ARG A 3 31.24 64.42 -5.58
N LEU A 4 31.90 64.14 -4.45
CA LEU A 4 32.28 62.77 -4.08
C LEU A 4 31.46 62.17 -2.89
N LEU A 5 30.47 62.91 -2.38
CA LEU A 5 29.66 62.47 -1.26
C LEU A 5 28.34 61.81 -1.66
N PHE A 6 28.01 61.76 -2.93
CA PHE A 6 26.76 61.16 -3.41
C PHE A 6 26.91 59.72 -3.92
N ALA A 7 28.12 59.22 -4.04
CA ALA A 7 28.35 57.86 -4.56
C ALA A 7 28.37 56.76 -3.45
N ALA A 8 28.34 57.16 -2.16
CA ALA A 8 28.42 56.21 -1.06
C ALA A 8 27.06 55.77 -0.47
N LEU A 9 25.91 56.26 -0.99
CA LEU A 9 24.61 56.04 -0.43
C LEU A 9 23.71 55.09 -1.25
N ILE A 10 24.22 54.54 -2.37
CA ILE A 10 23.44 53.65 -3.22
C ILE A 10 23.89 52.18 -3.08
N GLY A 11 24.88 51.90 -2.27
CA GLY A 11 25.50 50.59 -2.16
C GLY A 11 24.98 49.65 -1.04
N THR A 12 24.01 50.10 -0.24
CA THR A 12 23.63 49.31 0.97
C THR A 12 22.16 48.85 1.04
N ALA A 13 21.48 48.82 -0.06
CA ALA A 13 20.04 48.45 -0.02
C ALA A 13 19.66 47.21 -0.85
N THR A 14 20.55 46.24 -1.07
CA THR A 14 20.17 44.99 -1.73
C THR A 14 20.82 43.75 -1.10
N LEU A 15 20.80 43.68 0.23
CA LEU A 15 20.88 42.37 0.92
C LEU A 15 19.46 42.01 1.38
N VAL A 16 18.55 41.90 0.42
CA VAL A 16 17.36 41.12 0.67
C VAL A 16 17.80 39.69 0.77
N SER A 17 17.96 39.23 1.99
CA SER A 17 18.13 37.84 2.35
C SER A 17 17.01 37.05 1.69
N PHE A 18 17.34 36.39 0.60
CA PHE A 18 16.60 35.20 0.17
C PHE A 18 16.85 34.14 1.23
N SER A 19 16.14 34.22 2.36
CA SER A 19 15.93 33.04 3.17
C SER A 19 15.02 32.14 2.35
N SER A 20 15.61 31.42 1.41
CA SER A 20 14.96 30.26 0.87
C SER A 20 14.76 29.33 2.06
N CYS A 21 13.53 29.20 2.50
CA CYS A 21 13.13 28.10 3.34
C CYS A 21 13.47 26.83 2.56
N LYS A 22 14.67 26.30 2.79
CA LYS A 22 14.95 24.91 2.49
C LYS A 22 14.05 24.13 3.43
N LYS A 23 12.89 23.70 2.95
CA LYS A 23 12.23 22.55 3.55
C LYS A 23 13.21 21.40 3.37
N GLU A 24 13.98 21.10 4.41
CA GLU A 24 14.63 19.83 4.51
C GLU A 24 13.51 18.80 4.67
N TYR A 25 13.14 18.21 3.55
CA TYR A 25 12.39 16.97 3.59
C TYR A 25 13.33 15.90 4.13
N ILE A 26 13.25 15.62 5.42
CA ILE A 26 13.84 14.42 5.98
C ILE A 26 13.00 13.28 5.45
N THR A 27 13.40 12.77 4.30
CA THR A 27 12.74 11.65 3.65
C THR A 27 13.28 10.37 4.26
N ASN A 28 12.73 9.98 5.40
CA ASN A 28 12.80 8.58 5.83
C ASN A 28 11.80 7.77 4.98
N TYR A 29 12.07 7.66 3.68
CA TYR A 29 11.28 6.78 2.83
C TYR A 29 11.61 5.34 3.18
N LEU A 30 10.63 4.61 3.69
CA LEU A 30 10.65 3.17 3.53
C LEU A 30 10.46 2.90 2.03
N PRO A 31 11.32 2.09 1.42
CA PRO A 31 11.14 1.74 0.02
C PRO A 31 9.79 1.04 -0.16
N GLY A 32 9.08 1.37 -1.24
CA GLY A 32 7.93 0.59 -1.65
C GLY A 32 8.39 -0.84 -1.97
N VAL A 33 7.77 -1.83 -1.34
CA VAL A 33 8.09 -3.24 -1.52
C VAL A 33 6.86 -4.04 -1.93
N SER A 34 7.06 -5.07 -2.74
CA SER A 34 5.98 -5.94 -3.21
C SER A 34 6.34 -7.38 -2.97
N TYR A 35 5.39 -8.14 -2.45
CA TYR A 35 5.52 -9.57 -2.16
C TYR A 35 4.41 -10.33 -2.89
N THR A 36 4.73 -11.53 -3.36
CA THR A 36 3.76 -12.42 -3.99
C THR A 36 3.62 -13.71 -3.20
N PHE A 37 2.39 -14.20 -3.11
CA PHE A 37 2.04 -15.43 -2.40
C PHE A 37 1.16 -16.30 -3.30
N ASP A 38 1.48 -17.58 -3.40
CA ASP A 38 0.55 -18.55 -3.94
C ASP A 38 -0.55 -18.82 -2.92
N ILE A 39 -1.80 -18.87 -3.34
CA ILE A 39 -2.96 -19.10 -2.50
C ILE A 39 -3.82 -20.23 -3.10
N PRO A 40 -4.09 -21.30 -2.36
CA PRO A 40 -3.59 -21.62 -1.02
C PRO A 40 -2.10 -21.96 -0.98
N ASN A 41 -1.50 -22.04 0.21
CA ASN A 41 -0.09 -22.34 0.39
C ASN A 41 0.12 -23.22 1.63
N ASP A 42 1.04 -24.16 1.55
CA ASP A 42 1.34 -25.11 2.65
C ASP A 42 1.79 -24.41 3.95
N SER A 43 2.35 -23.20 3.84
CA SER A 43 2.86 -22.46 5.00
C SER A 43 1.76 -21.85 5.87
N PHE A 44 0.59 -21.54 5.31
CA PHE A 44 -0.54 -20.92 6.03
C PHE A 44 -1.89 -21.59 5.75
N GLY A 45 -1.92 -22.63 4.92
CA GLY A 45 -3.05 -23.53 4.70
C GLY A 45 -4.05 -23.04 3.66
N ASP A 46 -5.22 -23.65 3.70
CA ASP A 46 -6.30 -23.47 2.73
C ASP A 46 -7.34 -22.44 3.18
N TRP A 47 -8.22 -22.09 2.24
CA TRP A 47 -9.42 -21.34 2.52
C TRP A 47 -10.29 -22.02 3.56
N LYS A 48 -10.76 -21.27 4.54
CA LYS A 48 -11.69 -21.73 5.59
C LYS A 48 -13.05 -21.08 5.34
N ARG A 49 -14.11 -21.88 5.33
CA ARG A 49 -15.47 -21.34 5.27
C ARG A 49 -15.89 -20.85 6.65
N ILE A 50 -16.42 -19.64 6.72
CA ILE A 50 -17.02 -19.11 7.95
C ILE A 50 -18.37 -19.80 8.13
N SER A 51 -18.52 -20.49 9.27
CA SER A 51 -19.72 -21.26 9.58
C SER A 51 -21.01 -20.44 9.46
N GLY A 52 -22.01 -21.00 8.80
CA GLY A 52 -23.29 -20.34 8.60
C GLY A 52 -23.32 -19.23 7.54
N THR A 53 -22.23 -19.06 6.79
CA THR A 53 -22.12 -18.03 5.74
C THR A 53 -21.68 -18.64 4.40
N ASN A 54 -21.70 -17.80 3.36
CA ASN A 54 -21.11 -18.11 2.04
C ASN A 54 -19.71 -17.50 1.87
N THR A 55 -19.07 -17.12 2.95
CA THR A 55 -17.76 -16.46 2.97
C THR A 55 -16.67 -17.47 3.24
N PHE A 56 -15.64 -17.42 2.43
CA PHE A 56 -14.35 -18.06 2.67
C PHE A 56 -13.33 -17.02 3.13
N VAL A 57 -12.44 -17.44 4.01
CA VAL A 57 -11.38 -16.59 4.55
C VAL A 57 -10.04 -17.32 4.49
N ILE A 58 -9.00 -16.59 4.16
CA ILE A 58 -7.62 -17.05 4.29
C ILE A 58 -6.78 -15.99 5.00
N GLU A 59 -5.99 -16.41 5.96
CA GLU A 59 -5.12 -15.55 6.75
C GLU A 59 -3.68 -15.79 6.33
N VAL A 60 -3.03 -14.76 5.82
CA VAL A 60 -1.66 -14.83 5.32
C VAL A 60 -0.75 -14.11 6.32
N PRO A 61 0.13 -14.84 7.02
CA PRO A 61 1.16 -14.22 7.85
C PRO A 61 2.05 -13.32 6.99
N PHE A 62 2.24 -12.08 7.43
CA PHE A 62 3.00 -11.09 6.69
C PHE A 62 3.79 -10.20 7.65
N PRO A 63 4.91 -10.70 8.21
CA PRO A 63 5.69 -10.00 9.22
C PRO A 63 6.28 -8.68 8.74
N GLU A 64 6.44 -8.48 7.43
CA GLU A 64 6.90 -7.23 6.83
C GLU A 64 5.89 -6.08 7.00
N LEU A 65 4.62 -6.39 7.22
CA LEU A 65 3.60 -5.41 7.60
C LEU A 65 3.76 -5.06 9.08
N ASP A 66 4.73 -4.23 9.35
CA ASP A 66 5.04 -3.75 10.68
C ASP A 66 4.14 -2.58 11.11
N ARG A 67 4.41 -2.04 12.30
CA ARG A 67 3.68 -0.91 12.85
C ARG A 67 3.78 0.34 11.98
N GLN A 68 4.93 0.61 11.37
CA GLN A 68 5.13 1.80 10.57
C GLN A 68 4.28 1.76 9.30
N TYR A 69 4.31 0.67 8.54
CA TYR A 69 3.44 0.50 7.38
C TYR A 69 1.96 0.50 7.75
N PHE A 70 1.61 -0.07 8.91
CA PHE A 70 0.22 -0.12 9.36
C PHE A 70 -0.32 1.26 9.73
N GLU A 71 0.46 2.09 10.43
CA GLU A 71 0.00 3.39 10.95
C GLU A 71 0.13 4.52 9.92
N THR A 72 1.17 4.49 9.08
CA THR A 72 1.52 5.61 8.19
C THR A 72 1.66 5.23 6.73
N GLY A 73 1.74 3.94 6.42
CA GLY A 73 1.91 3.45 5.07
C GLY A 73 0.58 3.16 4.37
N HIS A 74 0.70 2.64 3.17
CA HIS A 74 -0.42 2.13 2.39
C HIS A 74 -0.19 0.67 2.02
N VAL A 75 -1.23 -0.14 2.21
CA VAL A 75 -1.25 -1.56 1.86
C VAL A 75 -2.19 -1.74 0.68
N ASN A 76 -1.64 -2.18 -0.44
CA ASN A 76 -2.43 -2.56 -1.62
C ASN A 76 -2.34 -4.06 -1.84
N VAL A 77 -3.48 -4.69 -2.09
CA VAL A 77 -3.55 -6.11 -2.38
C VAL A 77 -4.21 -6.33 -3.73
N ALA A 78 -3.58 -7.14 -4.55
CA ALA A 78 -4.08 -7.51 -5.86
C ALA A 78 -3.95 -9.03 -6.07
N ILE A 79 -4.87 -9.60 -6.84
CA ILE A 79 -4.91 -11.03 -7.13
C ILE A 79 -4.91 -11.32 -8.63
N SER A 80 -4.36 -12.47 -8.99
CA SER A 80 -4.39 -13.04 -10.34
C SER A 80 -4.70 -14.53 -10.27
N PHE A 81 -5.51 -15.02 -11.18
CA PHE A 81 -5.89 -16.45 -11.26
C PHE A 81 -5.06 -17.27 -12.24
N ASN A 82 -4.10 -16.65 -12.90
CA ASN A 82 -3.15 -17.34 -13.75
C ASN A 82 -1.82 -17.49 -13.00
N ASN A 83 -1.64 -18.62 -12.32
CA ASN A 83 -0.51 -18.86 -11.44
C ASN A 83 0.82 -19.02 -12.17
N ASP A 84 0.81 -19.59 -13.38
CA ASP A 84 2.04 -19.83 -14.14
C ASP A 84 2.61 -18.57 -14.78
N ARG A 85 1.73 -17.71 -15.28
CA ARG A 85 2.06 -16.42 -15.89
C ARG A 85 0.92 -15.43 -15.68
N PRO A 86 0.92 -14.67 -14.61
CA PRO A 86 -0.12 -13.67 -14.40
C PRO A 86 -0.05 -12.60 -15.48
N ASP A 87 -1.05 -12.59 -16.38
CA ASP A 87 -1.17 -11.59 -17.44
C ASP A 87 -1.61 -10.24 -16.87
N TYR A 88 -2.35 -10.27 -15.76
CA TYR A 88 -2.81 -9.08 -15.05
C TYR A 88 -3.06 -9.38 -13.58
N PHE A 89 -2.96 -8.34 -12.77
CA PHE A 89 -3.42 -8.33 -11.38
C PHE A 89 -4.64 -7.42 -11.26
N ARG A 90 -5.61 -7.85 -10.48
CA ARG A 90 -6.78 -7.06 -10.13
C ARG A 90 -6.72 -6.67 -8.67
N ASN A 91 -6.75 -5.36 -8.40
CA ASN A 91 -6.80 -4.87 -7.03
C ASN A 91 -8.10 -5.30 -6.36
N ILE A 92 -8.02 -5.71 -5.10
CA ILE A 92 -9.18 -5.97 -4.28
C ILE A 92 -9.33 -4.83 -3.25
N PRO A 93 -10.59 -4.43 -2.90
CA PRO A 93 -11.86 -5.16 -3.14
C PRO A 93 -12.34 -5.13 -4.60
N SER A 94 -12.84 -6.27 -5.08
CA SER A 94 -13.39 -6.41 -6.44
C SER A 94 -14.25 -7.66 -6.58
N ALA A 95 -15.31 -7.56 -7.38
CA ALA A 95 -16.09 -8.71 -7.83
C ALA A 95 -15.33 -9.42 -8.97
N ILE A 96 -15.07 -10.70 -8.83
CA ILE A 96 -14.38 -11.53 -9.83
C ILE A 96 -15.09 -12.89 -9.90
N GLY A 97 -15.69 -13.20 -11.05
CA GLY A 97 -16.45 -14.43 -11.22
C GLY A 97 -17.64 -14.50 -10.26
N ALA A 98 -17.72 -15.56 -9.47
CA ALA A 98 -18.79 -15.78 -8.50
C ALA A 98 -18.45 -15.28 -7.08
N TYR A 99 -17.45 -14.45 -6.91
CA TYR A 99 -17.00 -13.97 -5.61
C TYR A 99 -16.81 -12.47 -5.58
N ASP A 100 -17.18 -11.87 -4.45
CA ASP A 100 -16.72 -10.55 -4.05
C ASP A 100 -15.50 -10.71 -3.12
N TYR A 101 -14.35 -10.28 -3.59
CA TYR A 101 -13.12 -10.30 -2.81
C TYR A 101 -12.95 -9.02 -2.05
N ARG A 102 -12.61 -9.13 -0.77
CA ARG A 102 -12.25 -8.02 0.10
C ARG A 102 -11.05 -8.38 0.97
N VAL A 103 -10.38 -7.38 1.50
CA VAL A 103 -9.16 -7.56 2.28
C VAL A 103 -9.20 -6.68 3.53
N ASP A 104 -8.81 -7.29 4.63
CA ASP A 104 -8.45 -6.61 5.86
C ASP A 104 -6.97 -6.86 6.15
N TYR A 105 -6.33 -5.97 6.86
CA TYR A 105 -4.97 -6.18 7.31
C TYR A 105 -4.76 -5.66 8.72
N LYS A 106 -3.83 -6.28 9.42
CA LYS A 106 -3.35 -5.87 10.74
C LYS A 106 -1.84 -6.09 10.79
N ILE A 107 -1.18 -5.59 11.82
CA ILE A 107 0.26 -5.80 11.99
C ILE A 107 0.57 -7.30 11.89
N GLY A 108 1.47 -7.67 10.98
CA GLY A 108 1.93 -9.04 10.78
C GLY A 108 0.99 -9.96 9.99
N GLN A 109 -0.13 -9.46 9.45
CA GLN A 109 -1.10 -10.32 8.76
C GLN A 109 -1.95 -9.58 7.73
N VAL A 110 -2.21 -10.25 6.61
CA VAL A 110 -3.22 -9.90 5.61
C VAL A 110 -4.32 -10.95 5.62
N ILE A 111 -5.57 -10.53 5.61
CA ILE A 111 -6.75 -11.40 5.66
C ILE A 111 -7.57 -11.16 4.40
N VAL A 112 -7.73 -12.20 3.59
CA VAL A 112 -8.54 -12.12 2.37
C VAL A 112 -9.83 -12.87 2.58
N TYR A 113 -10.93 -12.23 2.20
CA TYR A 113 -12.27 -12.83 2.20
C TYR A 113 -12.75 -12.99 0.77
N ALA A 114 -13.46 -14.08 0.53
CA ALA A 114 -14.15 -14.35 -0.72
C ALA A 114 -15.62 -14.66 -0.40
N ASP A 115 -16.48 -13.68 -0.62
CA ASP A 115 -17.92 -13.79 -0.41
C ASP A 115 -18.56 -14.38 -1.68
N TYR A 116 -19.08 -15.60 -1.60
CA TYR A 116 -19.72 -16.24 -2.74
C TYR A 116 -21.09 -15.61 -3.03
N VAL A 117 -21.19 -15.01 -4.20
CA VAL A 117 -22.39 -14.33 -4.72
C VAL A 117 -23.04 -15.06 -5.89
N GLY A 118 -22.52 -16.23 -6.25
CA GLY A 118 -23.04 -17.07 -7.31
C GLY A 118 -24.34 -17.78 -6.95
N ILE A 119 -24.87 -18.55 -7.90
CA ILE A 119 -26.05 -19.38 -7.71
C ILE A 119 -25.62 -20.79 -7.33
N GLY A 120 -26.28 -21.38 -6.33
CA GLY A 120 -26.04 -22.75 -5.89
C GLY A 120 -25.13 -22.86 -4.67
N THR A 121 -24.47 -24.01 -4.53
CA THR A 121 -23.62 -24.28 -3.38
C THR A 121 -22.29 -23.54 -3.50
N PRO A 122 -21.86 -22.77 -2.48
CA PRO A 122 -20.58 -22.12 -2.49
C PRO A 122 -19.42 -23.13 -2.63
N ALA A 123 -18.57 -22.92 -3.62
CA ALA A 123 -17.34 -23.66 -3.78
C ALA A 123 -16.17 -22.89 -3.17
N VAL A 124 -15.08 -23.57 -2.89
CA VAL A 124 -13.82 -22.93 -2.46
C VAL A 124 -13.25 -22.09 -3.61
N PRO A 125 -12.74 -20.88 -3.37
CA PRO A 125 -12.05 -20.10 -4.41
C PRO A 125 -10.92 -20.88 -5.07
N GLY A 126 -10.72 -20.67 -6.38
CA GLY A 126 -9.64 -21.29 -7.13
C GLY A 126 -8.25 -20.80 -6.66
N GLU A 127 -7.24 -21.53 -7.11
CA GLU A 127 -5.84 -21.11 -6.89
C GLU A 127 -5.57 -19.75 -7.52
N MET A 128 -4.79 -18.94 -6.81
CA MET A 128 -4.44 -17.59 -7.25
C MET A 128 -3.08 -17.16 -6.74
N ILE A 129 -2.49 -16.17 -7.38
CA ILE A 129 -1.36 -15.41 -6.84
C ILE A 129 -1.91 -14.13 -6.21
N MET A 130 -1.56 -13.89 -4.96
CA MET A 130 -1.80 -12.63 -4.27
C MET A 130 -0.52 -11.80 -4.26
N LYS A 131 -0.62 -10.55 -4.64
CA LYS A 131 0.45 -9.57 -4.54
C LYS A 131 0.08 -8.53 -3.50
N VAL A 132 0.93 -8.37 -2.49
CA VAL A 132 0.82 -7.34 -1.46
C VAL A 132 1.90 -6.30 -1.69
N THR A 133 1.51 -5.05 -1.81
CA THR A 133 2.44 -3.93 -1.97
C THR A 133 2.32 -3.02 -0.76
N LEU A 134 3.44 -2.77 -0.12
CA LEU A 134 3.59 -1.81 0.95
C LEU A 134 4.27 -0.56 0.40
N THR A 135 3.69 0.60 0.66
CA THR A 135 4.29 1.89 0.34
C THR A 135 4.26 2.77 1.57
N ASP A 136 5.32 3.53 1.79
CA ASP A 136 5.30 4.56 2.81
C ASP A 136 4.45 5.74 2.33
N ALA A 137 3.74 6.36 3.25
CA ALA A 137 3.02 7.59 2.99
C ALA A 137 3.65 8.71 3.82
N ASP A 138 3.97 9.82 3.19
CA ASP A 138 4.37 11.02 3.89
C ASP A 138 3.18 11.53 4.71
N ASN A 139 3.38 11.71 6.00
CA ASN A 139 2.38 12.17 6.96
C ASN A 139 1.97 13.64 6.75
N GLY A 140 2.00 14.15 5.53
CA GLY A 140 1.39 15.43 5.15
C GLY A 140 1.66 16.60 6.08
N GLY A 141 2.77 16.60 6.79
CA GLY A 141 3.27 17.76 7.55
C GLY A 141 2.31 18.24 8.63
N GLN A 142 2.05 17.45 9.65
CA GLN A 142 1.60 17.98 10.95
C GLN A 142 2.79 18.42 11.79
#